data_ddd38734f65b65fc32b51a02ab43a57e
#
_entry.id   ddd38734f65b65fc32b51a02ab43a57e
#
_cell.length_a   1.000
_cell.length_b   1.000
_cell.length_c   1.000
_cell.angle_alpha   90.00
_cell.angle_beta   90.00
_cell.angle_gamma   90.00
#
_symmetry.space_group_name_H-M   'P 1'
#
loop_
_entity.id
_entity.type
_entity.pdbx_description
1 polymer ?
#
loop_
_entity_poly.entity_id
_entity_poly.type
_entity_poly.pdbx_seq_one_letter_code
_entity_poly.pdbx_strand_id
1 'polypeptide(L)' 'MKFYVQYFPITKSFGRIANPDNISLDSFCEQVRVSDEFCQSIVMSVFANSIRDVENDVNNYFKTIS' A
#
# COMPACT_ATOMS: atom_id res chain seq x y z
N MET A 1 0.82 -12.77 6.97
CA MET A 1 0.14 -12.63 5.68
C MET A 1 0.70 -11.43 4.94
N LYS A 2 0.90 -11.54 3.65
CA LYS A 2 1.46 -10.47 2.84
C LYS A 2 0.33 -9.66 2.21
N PHE A 3 0.49 -8.33 2.17
CA PHE A 3 -0.46 -7.43 1.52
C PHE A 3 0.28 -6.52 0.54
N TYR A 4 -0.39 -6.17 -0.55
CA TYR A 4 0.06 -5.11 -1.45
C TYR A 4 -0.66 -3.83 -1.07
N VAL A 5 0.08 -2.73 -0.97
CA VAL A 5 -0.43 -1.48 -0.42
C VAL A 5 -0.03 -0.32 -1.32
N GLN A 6 -1.01 0.51 -1.65
CA GLN A 6 -0.76 1.82 -2.26
C GLN A 6 -0.83 2.87 -1.15
N TYR A 7 0.22 3.68 -1.00
CA TYR A 7 0.30 4.67 0.06
C TYR A 7 0.69 6.03 -0.51
N PHE A 8 0.06 7.08 0.01
CA PHE A 8 0.33 8.46 -0.37
C PHE A 8 1.13 9.14 0.73
N PRO A 9 2.46 9.26 0.59
CA PRO A 9 3.31 9.77 1.68
C PRO A 9 3.05 11.25 2.00
N ILE A 10 2.64 12.03 1.02
CA ILE A 10 2.42 13.47 1.21
C ILE A 10 1.20 13.72 2.10
N THR A 11 0.09 13.04 1.81
CA THR A 11 -1.14 13.18 2.58
C THR A 11 -1.23 12.20 3.74
N LYS A 12 -0.29 11.23 3.79
CA LYS A 12 -0.27 10.15 4.79
C LYS A 12 -1.56 9.33 4.79
N SER A 13 -2.05 9.05 3.59
CA SER A 13 -3.28 8.29 3.41
C SER A 13 -3.03 7.02 2.61
N PHE A 14 -3.99 6.09 2.68
CA PHE A 14 -3.92 4.82 1.99
C PHE A 14 -4.83 4.81 0.78
N GLY A 15 -4.36 4.23 -0.31
CA GLY A 15 -5.17 3.94 -1.48
C GLY A 15 -5.65 2.50 -1.45
N ARG A 16 -5.25 1.70 -2.45
CA ARG A 16 -5.67 0.30 -2.55
C ARG A 16 -4.83 -0.57 -1.63
N ILE A 17 -5.48 -1.53 -0.99
CA ILE A 17 -4.84 -2.59 -0.21
C ILE A 17 -5.41 -3.91 -0.70
N ALA A 18 -4.56 -4.85 -1.10
CA ALA A 18 -5.02 -6.12 -1.65
C ALA A 18 -4.23 -7.29 -1.06
N ASN A 19 -4.93 -8.43 -0.93
CA ASN A 19 -4.31 -9.68 -0.52
C ASN A 19 -3.74 -10.36 -1.78
N PRO A 20 -2.46 -10.80 -1.75
CA PRO A 20 -1.83 -11.46 -2.90
C PRO A 20 -2.52 -12.75 -3.34
N ASP A 21 -3.31 -13.37 -2.47
CA ASP A 21 -4.08 -14.56 -2.84
C ASP A 21 -5.18 -14.24 -3.85
N ASN A 22 -5.60 -12.97 -3.93
CA ASN A 22 -6.68 -12.53 -4.80
C ASN A 22 -6.17 -11.82 -6.06
N ILE A 23 -4.92 -11.34 -6.04
CA ILE A 23 -4.39 -10.54 -7.14
C ILE A 23 -2.87 -10.66 -7.18
N SER A 24 -2.28 -10.69 -8.37
CA SER A 24 -0.84 -10.66 -8.52
C SER A 24 -0.29 -9.24 -8.34
N LEU A 25 1.00 -9.13 -8.07
CA LEU A 25 1.64 -7.81 -7.96
C LEU A 25 1.52 -7.02 -9.26
N ASP A 26 1.69 -7.68 -10.40
CA ASP A 26 1.59 -7.02 -11.71
C ASP A 26 0.19 -6.45 -11.94
N SER A 27 -0.84 -7.23 -11.60
CA SER A 27 -2.23 -6.78 -11.73
C SER A 27 -2.52 -5.63 -10.77
N PHE A 28 -2.00 -5.70 -9.55
CA PHE A 28 -2.16 -4.62 -8.58
C PHE A 28 -1.51 -3.33 -9.06
N CYS A 29 -0.28 -3.41 -9.57
CA CYS A 29 0.42 -2.25 -10.12
C CYS A 29 -0.32 -1.67 -11.33
N GLU A 30 -0.89 -2.51 -12.17
CA GLU A 30 -1.67 -2.08 -13.31
C GLU A 30 -2.90 -1.27 -12.85
N GLN A 31 -3.63 -1.77 -11.86
CA GLN A 31 -4.79 -1.08 -11.33
C GLN A 31 -4.43 0.27 -10.71
N VAL A 32 -3.30 0.33 -10.03
CA VAL A 32 -2.81 1.57 -9.43
C VAL A 32 -2.38 2.56 -10.51
N ARG A 33 -1.73 2.06 -11.55
CA ARG A 33 -1.16 2.90 -12.62
C ARG A 33 -2.23 3.66 -13.39
N VAL A 34 -3.43 3.09 -13.55
CA VAL A 34 -4.52 3.78 -14.26
C VAL A 34 -5.21 4.83 -13.39
N SER A 35 -4.83 4.95 -12.12
CA SER A 35 -5.34 6.00 -11.24
C SER A 35 -4.67 7.33 -11.54
N ASP A 36 -5.43 8.41 -11.55
CA ASP A 36 -4.88 9.76 -11.74
C ASP A 36 -3.91 10.15 -10.64
N GLU A 37 -3.98 9.46 -9.50
CA GLU A 37 -3.16 9.75 -8.33
C GLU A 37 -1.89 8.91 -8.26
N PHE A 38 -1.64 8.08 -9.27
CA PHE A 38 -0.52 7.14 -9.24
C PHE A 38 0.82 7.82 -8.96
N CYS A 39 1.08 8.95 -9.60
CA CYS A 39 2.37 9.63 -9.47
C CYS A 39 2.64 10.21 -8.08
N GLN A 40 1.62 10.26 -7.23
CA GLN A 40 1.73 10.77 -5.85
C GLN A 40 1.78 9.65 -4.84
N SER A 41 1.77 8.40 -5.28
CA SER A 41 1.72 7.24 -4.40
C SER A 41 2.89 6.31 -4.63
N ILE A 42 3.11 5.44 -3.64
CA ILE A 42 4.08 4.34 -3.75
C ILE A 42 3.35 3.02 -3.52
N VAL A 43 3.88 1.96 -4.10
CA VAL A 43 3.36 0.61 -3.92
C VAL A 43 4.38 -0.19 -3.14
N MET A 44 3.91 -0.90 -2.11
CA MET A 44 4.78 -1.69 -1.26
C MET A 44 4.12 -3.01 -0.88
N SER A 45 4.95 -3.96 -0.43
CA SER A 45 4.49 -5.21 0.16
C SER A 45 4.71 -5.14 1.67
N VAL A 46 3.68 -5.49 2.43
CA VAL A 46 3.74 -5.44 3.90
C VAL A 46 3.28 -6.78 4.46
N PHE A 47 4.04 -7.31 5.41
CA PHE A 47 3.63 -8.52 6.15
C PHE A 47 2.89 -8.12 7.41
N ALA A 48 1.65 -8.56 7.53
CA ALA A 48 0.81 -8.24 8.68
C ALA A 48 -0.29 -9.29 8.83
N ASN A 49 -1.01 -9.27 9.93
CA ASN A 49 -2.09 -10.20 10.20
C ASN A 49 -3.45 -9.72 9.70
N SER A 50 -3.58 -8.41 9.50
CA SER A 50 -4.83 -7.79 9.06
C SER A 50 -4.54 -6.46 8.38
N ILE A 51 -5.56 -5.90 7.72
CA ILE A 51 -5.46 -4.57 7.09
C ILE A 51 -5.15 -3.50 8.14
N ARG A 52 -5.72 -3.63 9.33
CA ARG A 52 -5.46 -2.69 10.42
C ARG A 52 -3.99 -2.70 10.82
N ASP A 53 -3.38 -3.88 10.90
CA ASP A 53 -1.96 -4.00 11.20
C ASP A 53 -1.11 -3.41 10.08
N VAL A 54 -1.52 -3.57 8.83
CA VAL A 54 -0.84 -2.96 7.69
C VAL A 54 -0.80 -1.44 7.84
N GLU A 55 -1.93 -0.83 8.17
CA GLU A 55 -2.01 0.61 8.34
C GLU A 55 -1.11 1.09 9.48
N ASN A 56 -1.12 0.37 10.61
CA ASN A 56 -0.27 0.70 11.75
C ASN A 56 1.21 0.60 11.39
N ASP A 57 1.61 -0.47 10.72
CA ASP A 57 3.01 -0.70 10.37
C ASP A 57 3.53 0.35 9.40
N VAL A 58 2.75 0.68 8.38
CA VAL A 58 3.13 1.68 7.39
C VAL A 58 3.22 3.07 8.03
N ASN A 59 2.23 3.43 8.85
CA ASN A 59 2.25 4.71 9.55
C ASN A 59 3.46 4.83 10.48
N ASN A 60 3.79 3.76 11.20
CA ASN A 60 4.95 3.77 12.09
C ASN A 60 6.26 3.88 11.31
N TYR A 61 6.36 3.19 10.17
CA TYR A 61 7.55 3.26 9.32
C TYR A 61 7.80 4.70 8.84
N PHE A 62 6.77 5.33 8.28
CA PHE A 62 6.93 6.69 7.74
C PHE A 62 7.08 7.73 8.85
N LYS A 63 6.53 7.49 10.02
CA LYS A 63 6.74 8.34 11.18
C LYS A 63 8.19 8.31 11.64
N THR A 64 8.82 7.14 11.56
CA THR A 64 10.21 6.96 12.03
C THR A 64 11.21 7.66 11.11
N ILE A 65 10.96 7.69 9.80
CA ILE A 65 11.91 8.21 8.82
C ILE A 65 11.65 9.66 8.42
N SER A 66 10.54 10.23 8.84
CA SER A 66 10.19 11.61 8.48
C SER A 66 10.71 12.67 9.45
#